data_42b7d0e531f6f81996e149d99adc3057
#
_entry.id   42b7d0e531f6f81996e149d99adc3057
#
_cell.length_a   1.000
_cell.length_b   1.000
_cell.length_c   1.000
_cell.angle_alpha   90.00
_cell.angle_beta   90.00
_cell.angle_gamma   90.00
#
_symmetry.space_group_name_H-M   'P 1'
#
loop_
_entity.id
_entity.type
_entity.pdbx_description
1 polymer ?
#
loop_
_entity_poly.entity_id
_entity_poly.type
_entity_poly.pdbx_seq_one_letter_code
_entity_poly.pdbx_strand_id
1 'polypeptide(L)'
;MQSRYRFLVFVLLIIACPLKAQSHNSEEDASYLINDIVIFGLKRTKKHVVETPLKRFIGQNAAEIDFNDIRAIIIETGILEPLSIETEDDPKKQGKILKIEVHEKWSIFPLPIFFANSDSIGGGLGFMDLNALGINDKFMFGGMIDSDGWLAATAYIHTPGTSSSLGWNITLFYSKQDRADRDEKDNDIRRFGLKRFFASMGLSYKINEPVVAVLNLSFTDAKIYDIDNSLAVPIDDGSAISLNPELRIQKNSWDGFFLSQRSIEMGYTYSLGIGYPSFHKIDIQTNLQQSLVPGFRMFIRAGMIYAPEAPPLFESRPRAINISILPQSFSAQNFIGSSAGLEKYIYKGSFGTLSILSSYQIVYSDGPILGERIDHGVLGSMQFYLRRIAIPAVGMGVSYNATAKYLQGAFNIGMSF
;
A
#
# COMPACT_ATOMS: atom_id res chain seq x y z
N MET A 1 -34.32 -9.54 -6.94
CA MET A 1 -33.82 -8.70 -5.84
C MET A 1 -33.30 -9.45 -4.59
N GLN A 2 -33.58 -10.72 -4.41
CA GLN A 2 -33.17 -11.50 -3.20
C GLN A 2 -31.82 -12.22 -3.30
N SER A 3 -31.14 -12.25 -4.42
CA SER A 3 -29.83 -12.93 -4.60
C SER A 3 -28.62 -12.08 -4.17
N ARG A 4 -28.77 -10.75 -4.07
CA ARG A 4 -27.66 -9.82 -3.84
C ARG A 4 -27.15 -9.79 -2.39
N TYR A 5 -27.92 -10.26 -1.41
CA TYR A 5 -27.55 -10.20 0.03
C TYR A 5 -26.77 -11.42 0.55
N ARG A 6 -26.74 -12.54 -0.17
CA ARG A 6 -26.09 -13.77 0.31
C ARG A 6 -24.57 -13.74 0.23
N PHE A 7 -23.99 -12.86 -0.60
CA PHE A 7 -22.53 -12.75 -0.76
C PHE A 7 -21.88 -11.84 0.29
N LEU A 8 -22.61 -10.84 0.78
CA LEU A 8 -22.10 -9.90 1.80
C LEU A 8 -21.88 -10.58 3.17
N VAL A 9 -22.67 -11.62 3.49
CA VAL A 9 -22.58 -12.33 4.77
C VAL A 9 -21.36 -13.24 4.85
N PHE A 10 -20.82 -13.70 3.72
CA PHE A 10 -19.69 -14.64 3.71
C PHE A 10 -18.34 -13.95 4.00
N VAL A 11 -18.21 -12.66 3.67
CA VAL A 11 -16.97 -11.88 3.93
C VAL A 11 -16.83 -11.49 5.42
N LEU A 12 -17.96 -11.32 6.11
CA LEU A 12 -17.97 -10.93 7.54
C LEU A 12 -17.69 -12.10 8.51
N LEU A 13 -17.82 -13.34 8.08
CA LEU A 13 -17.63 -14.52 8.95
C LEU A 13 -16.16 -14.95 9.14
N ILE A 14 -15.23 -14.43 8.35
CA ILE A 14 -13.79 -14.77 8.46
C ILE A 14 -13.09 -13.94 9.54
N ILE A 15 -13.72 -12.90 10.10
CA ILE A 15 -13.11 -11.94 11.02
C ILE A 15 -13.23 -12.35 12.50
N ALA A 16 -14.06 -13.34 12.82
CA ALA A 16 -14.23 -13.79 14.20
C ALA A 16 -13.18 -14.83 14.64
N CYS A 17 -11.92 -14.41 14.74
CA CYS A 17 -10.91 -15.16 15.49
C CYS A 17 -10.96 -14.70 16.96
N PRO A 18 -11.24 -15.56 17.94
CA PRO A 18 -11.36 -15.14 19.33
C PRO A 18 -10.01 -14.66 19.86
N LEU A 19 -9.96 -13.41 20.29
CA LEU A 19 -8.92 -12.90 21.20
C LEU A 19 -9.10 -13.64 22.53
N LYS A 20 -8.29 -14.65 22.77
CA LYS A 20 -8.14 -15.22 24.11
C LYS A 20 -7.43 -14.21 25.00
N ALA A 21 -8.16 -13.55 25.85
CA ALA A 21 -7.62 -12.86 27.01
C ALA A 21 -7.23 -13.94 28.04
N GLN A 22 -5.96 -14.21 28.20
CA GLN A 22 -5.44 -14.91 29.38
C GLN A 22 -5.14 -13.87 30.45
N SER A 23 -5.96 -13.80 31.49
CA SER A 23 -5.63 -13.14 32.73
C SER A 23 -4.76 -14.11 33.56
N HIS A 24 -3.49 -13.83 33.65
CA HIS A 24 -2.61 -14.46 34.64
C HIS A 24 -2.31 -13.43 35.71
N ASN A 25 -2.93 -13.59 36.86
CA ASN A 25 -2.51 -12.91 38.10
C ASN A 25 -1.37 -13.72 38.71
N SER A 26 -0.14 -13.38 38.37
CA SER A 26 1.05 -13.68 39.16
C SER A 26 1.60 -12.36 39.70
N GLU A 27 2.00 -12.32 40.97
CA GLU A 27 2.86 -11.24 41.48
C GLU A 27 4.11 -11.22 40.59
N GLU A 28 4.16 -10.29 39.63
CA GLU A 28 5.28 -10.14 38.73
C GLU A 28 6.49 -9.72 39.55
N ASP A 29 7.53 -10.55 39.54
CA ASP A 29 8.81 -10.21 40.18
C ASP A 29 9.37 -8.98 39.42
N ALA A 30 9.44 -7.84 40.14
CA ALA A 30 9.91 -6.57 39.59
C ALA A 30 11.31 -6.66 38.93
N SER A 31 12.08 -7.71 39.21
CA SER A 31 13.39 -7.97 38.61
C SER A 31 13.35 -8.27 37.12
N TYR A 32 12.19 -8.64 36.58
CA TYR A 32 12.01 -8.98 35.16
C TYR A 32 11.30 -7.90 34.35
N LEU A 33 10.82 -6.81 34.97
CA LEU A 33 10.09 -5.76 34.25
C LEU A 33 11.05 -4.88 33.43
N ILE A 34 10.64 -4.51 32.22
CA ILE A 34 11.37 -3.54 31.42
C ILE A 34 11.19 -2.14 31.98
N ASN A 35 12.27 -1.52 32.45
CA ASN A 35 12.29 -0.17 33.02
C ASN A 35 12.56 0.91 31.96
N ASP A 36 13.41 0.59 30.97
CA ASP A 36 13.89 1.56 29.99
C ASP A 36 14.24 0.89 28.66
N ILE A 37 14.31 1.69 27.60
CA ILE A 37 14.66 1.25 26.24
C ILE A 37 15.85 2.09 25.77
N VAL A 38 16.93 1.42 25.40
CA VAL A 38 18.14 2.04 24.88
C VAL A 38 18.37 1.60 23.43
N ILE A 39 18.50 2.57 22.53
CA ILE A 39 18.62 2.34 21.08
C ILE A 39 19.98 2.85 20.61
N PHE A 40 20.71 1.98 19.90
CA PHE A 40 22.02 2.27 19.31
C PHE A 40 21.93 2.19 17.77
N GLY A 41 22.89 2.86 17.09
CA GLY A 41 23.03 2.76 15.63
C GLY A 41 22.22 3.79 14.83
N LEU A 42 21.44 4.65 15.49
CA LEU A 42 20.78 5.77 14.84
C LEU A 42 21.83 6.83 14.41
N LYS A 43 21.69 7.34 13.19
CA LYS A 43 22.59 8.37 12.62
C LYS A 43 21.85 9.68 12.39
N ARG A 44 20.78 9.63 11.60
CA ARG A 44 19.94 10.74 11.20
C ARG A 44 18.58 10.69 11.88
N THR A 45 18.07 9.46 12.09
CA THR A 45 16.77 9.23 12.72
C THR A 45 16.78 9.70 14.17
N LYS A 46 15.80 10.53 14.52
CA LYS A 46 15.62 11.00 15.90
C LYS A 46 15.11 9.84 16.77
N LYS A 47 15.62 9.80 18.01
CA LYS A 47 15.39 8.70 18.97
C LYS A 47 13.90 8.41 19.21
N HIS A 48 13.07 9.45 19.32
CA HIS A 48 11.65 9.32 19.57
C HIS A 48 10.87 8.56 18.48
N VAL A 49 11.37 8.53 17.25
CA VAL A 49 10.77 7.78 16.13
C VAL A 49 10.68 6.29 16.44
N VAL A 50 11.67 5.78 17.14
CA VAL A 50 11.74 4.36 17.53
C VAL A 50 11.20 4.15 18.94
N GLU A 51 11.52 5.04 19.88
CA GLU A 51 11.08 4.91 21.28
C GLU A 51 9.58 5.00 21.46
N THR A 52 8.91 5.92 20.74
CA THR A 52 7.46 6.15 20.93
C THR A 52 6.63 4.87 20.71
N PRO A 53 6.76 4.15 19.58
CA PRO A 53 6.02 2.90 19.39
C PRO A 53 6.45 1.75 20.30
N LEU A 54 7.67 1.81 20.84
CA LEU A 54 8.20 0.79 21.75
C LEU A 54 7.85 1.03 23.22
N LYS A 55 7.39 2.22 23.59
CA LYS A 55 7.00 2.52 25.00
C LYS A 55 6.00 1.55 25.61
N ARG A 56 5.20 0.89 24.76
CA ARG A 56 4.23 -0.12 25.21
C ARG A 56 4.86 -1.34 25.91
N PHE A 57 6.15 -1.59 25.71
CA PHE A 57 6.87 -2.68 26.36
C PHE A 57 7.44 -2.30 27.74
N ILE A 58 7.46 -1.01 28.07
CA ILE A 58 7.87 -0.57 29.42
C ILE A 58 6.83 -1.05 30.43
N GLY A 59 7.30 -1.67 31.51
CA GLY A 59 6.46 -2.30 32.53
C GLY A 59 5.99 -3.71 32.20
N GLN A 60 6.34 -4.26 31.02
CA GLN A 60 6.06 -5.67 30.71
C GLN A 60 7.18 -6.59 31.18
N ASN A 61 6.84 -7.84 31.46
CA ASN A 61 7.81 -8.86 31.84
C ASN A 61 8.69 -9.24 30.64
N ALA A 62 10.00 -9.08 30.76
CA ALA A 62 10.97 -9.35 29.71
C ALA A 62 10.91 -10.79 29.16
N ALA A 63 10.51 -11.76 29.99
CA ALA A 63 10.39 -13.17 29.59
C ALA A 63 9.17 -13.43 28.68
N GLU A 64 8.16 -12.54 28.69
CA GLU A 64 6.92 -12.67 27.93
C GLU A 64 6.94 -11.88 26.62
N ILE A 65 7.95 -11.02 26.42
CA ILE A 65 8.05 -10.18 25.22
C ILE A 65 8.49 -11.03 24.02
N ASP A 66 7.66 -11.04 22.97
CA ASP A 66 8.09 -11.56 21.68
C ASP A 66 8.98 -10.52 20.96
N PHE A 67 10.27 -10.81 20.85
CA PHE A 67 11.22 -9.94 20.13
C PHE A 67 10.90 -9.79 18.65
N ASN A 68 10.09 -10.67 18.05
CA ASN A 68 9.64 -10.51 16.68
C ASN A 68 8.62 -9.37 16.55
N ASP A 69 7.83 -9.10 17.57
CA ASP A 69 6.96 -7.91 17.60
C ASP A 69 7.79 -6.62 17.59
N ILE A 70 8.88 -6.58 18.37
CA ILE A 70 9.81 -5.44 18.38
C ILE A 70 10.48 -5.29 17.00
N ARG A 71 10.93 -6.41 16.41
CA ARG A 71 11.50 -6.40 15.06
C ARG A 71 10.52 -5.89 14.02
N ALA A 72 9.27 -6.32 14.09
CA ALA A 72 8.22 -5.87 13.18
C ALA A 72 8.04 -4.34 13.23
N ILE A 73 7.98 -3.76 14.44
CA ILE A 73 7.85 -2.31 14.65
C ILE A 73 9.02 -1.54 14.03
N ILE A 74 10.24 -2.02 14.23
CA ILE A 74 11.44 -1.36 13.72
C ILE A 74 11.47 -1.43 12.18
N ILE A 75 11.19 -2.60 11.61
CA ILE A 75 11.17 -2.83 10.16
C ILE A 75 10.03 -2.06 9.49
N GLU A 76 8.89 -1.89 10.17
CA GLU A 76 7.73 -1.11 9.68
C GLU A 76 8.09 0.35 9.40
N THR A 77 9.07 0.91 10.10
CA THR A 77 9.59 2.26 9.78
C THR A 77 10.08 2.37 8.32
N GLY A 78 10.47 1.25 7.71
CA GLY A 78 11.06 1.17 6.38
C GLY A 78 12.52 1.62 6.31
N ILE A 79 12.98 2.40 7.28
CA ILE A 79 14.30 3.05 7.29
C ILE A 79 15.30 2.38 8.25
N LEU A 80 14.87 1.45 9.09
CA LEU A 80 15.70 0.78 10.09
C LEU A 80 15.68 -0.74 9.89
N GLU A 81 16.82 -1.36 10.20
CA GLU A 81 16.95 -2.82 10.28
C GLU A 81 17.49 -3.18 11.68
N PRO A 82 16.78 -4.03 12.46
CA PRO A 82 17.27 -4.48 13.77
C PRO A 82 18.43 -5.45 13.60
N LEU A 83 19.55 -5.18 14.27
CA LEU A 83 20.74 -6.03 14.31
C LEU A 83 20.70 -6.97 15.51
N SER A 84 20.53 -6.41 16.71
CA SER A 84 20.34 -7.18 17.95
C SER A 84 19.22 -6.59 18.80
N ILE A 85 18.56 -7.45 19.58
CA ILE A 85 17.57 -7.09 20.60
C ILE A 85 17.86 -7.97 21.79
N GLU A 86 18.24 -7.35 22.89
CA GLU A 86 18.69 -8.02 24.12
C GLU A 86 18.11 -7.33 25.35
N THR A 87 18.01 -8.05 26.46
CA THR A 87 17.66 -7.48 27.76
C THR A 87 18.84 -7.62 28.71
N GLU A 88 19.16 -6.56 29.42
CA GLU A 88 20.18 -6.54 30.48
C GLU A 88 19.61 -6.05 31.79
N ASP A 89 20.29 -6.37 32.89
CA ASP A 89 19.91 -5.85 34.19
C ASP A 89 20.06 -4.33 34.27
N ASP A 90 19.07 -3.64 34.80
CA ASP A 90 19.16 -2.19 35.01
C ASP A 90 20.17 -1.90 36.15
N PRO A 91 21.29 -1.21 35.87
CA PRO A 91 22.30 -0.92 36.90
C PRO A 91 21.82 0.08 37.98
N LYS A 92 20.67 0.73 37.77
CA LYS A 92 20.15 1.79 38.65
C LYS A 92 18.91 1.37 39.44
N LYS A 93 18.16 0.38 38.97
CA LYS A 93 16.87 -0.04 39.53
C LYS A 93 16.73 -1.55 39.35
N GLN A 94 15.93 -2.15 40.22
CA GLN A 94 15.49 -3.51 40.01
C GLN A 94 14.67 -3.59 38.71
N GLY A 95 15.00 -4.53 37.79
CA GLY A 95 14.36 -4.70 36.50
C GLY A 95 15.35 -4.81 35.34
N LYS A 96 14.86 -4.74 34.12
CA LYS A 96 15.62 -4.92 32.90
C LYS A 96 15.59 -3.67 32.00
N ILE A 97 16.65 -3.48 31.23
CA ILE A 97 16.74 -2.52 30.13
C ILE A 97 16.65 -3.29 28.81
N LEU A 98 15.78 -2.87 27.91
CA LEU A 98 15.70 -3.39 26.55
C LEU A 98 16.72 -2.64 25.69
N LYS A 99 17.79 -3.34 25.28
CA LYS A 99 18.82 -2.83 24.36
C LYS A 99 18.53 -3.24 22.95
N ILE A 100 18.51 -2.26 22.04
CA ILE A 100 18.20 -2.48 20.64
C ILE A 100 19.32 -1.85 19.81
N GLU A 101 19.99 -2.64 19.00
CA GLU A 101 20.94 -2.15 18.02
C GLU A 101 20.27 -2.19 16.63
N VAL A 102 20.33 -1.06 15.92
CA VAL A 102 19.75 -0.92 14.59
C VAL A 102 20.80 -0.48 13.57
N HIS A 103 20.60 -0.91 12.34
CA HIS A 103 21.26 -0.34 11.17
C HIS A 103 20.30 0.63 10.48
N GLU A 104 20.70 1.89 10.38
CA GLU A 104 19.93 2.91 9.64
C GLU A 104 20.22 2.78 8.14
N LYS A 105 19.15 2.54 7.36
CA LYS A 105 19.22 2.41 5.90
C LYS A 105 19.42 3.78 5.25
N TRP A 106 19.99 3.78 4.06
CA TRP A 106 20.05 4.97 3.24
C TRP A 106 18.64 5.37 2.79
N SER A 107 18.19 6.56 3.17
CA SER A 107 16.81 7.04 2.97
C SER A 107 16.68 8.22 2.01
N ILE A 108 17.81 8.83 1.60
CA ILE A 108 17.84 9.96 0.65
C ILE A 108 18.45 9.46 -0.64
N PHE A 109 17.71 9.48 -1.74
CA PHE A 109 18.27 9.06 -3.02
C PHE A 109 17.61 9.74 -4.22
N PRO A 110 18.40 10.07 -5.24
CA PRO A 110 17.87 10.33 -6.56
C PRO A 110 17.29 9.00 -7.11
N LEU A 111 16.11 9.04 -7.67
CA LEU A 111 15.44 7.89 -8.26
C LEU A 111 15.38 8.09 -9.77
N PRO A 112 16.28 7.49 -10.55
CA PRO A 112 16.07 7.39 -11.99
C PRO A 112 14.86 6.49 -12.24
N ILE A 113 13.92 6.98 -13.02
CA ILE A 113 12.69 6.27 -13.37
C ILE A 113 12.84 5.83 -14.83
N PHE A 114 12.73 4.53 -15.07
CA PHE A 114 12.65 3.97 -16.41
C PHE A 114 11.53 2.94 -16.43
N PHE A 115 10.71 2.97 -17.45
CA PHE A 115 9.70 1.96 -17.64
C PHE A 115 9.51 1.70 -19.13
N ALA A 116 9.11 0.49 -19.44
CA ALA A 116 8.66 0.07 -20.74
C ALA A 116 7.58 -0.99 -20.55
N ASN A 117 6.46 -0.80 -21.19
CA ASN A 117 5.36 -1.76 -21.24
C ASN A 117 4.80 -1.81 -22.65
N SER A 118 3.70 -2.53 -22.89
CA SER A 118 3.05 -2.61 -24.19
C SER A 118 2.55 -1.25 -24.69
N ASP A 119 2.28 -0.31 -23.79
CA ASP A 119 1.59 0.94 -24.10
C ASP A 119 2.55 2.10 -24.28
N SER A 120 3.58 2.18 -23.45
CA SER A 120 4.50 3.32 -23.47
C SER A 120 5.91 2.97 -22.99
N ILE A 121 6.86 3.77 -23.42
CA ILE A 121 8.24 3.79 -22.95
C ILE A 121 8.57 5.18 -22.45
N GLY A 122 9.22 5.26 -21.29
CA GLY A 122 9.54 6.55 -20.71
C GLY A 122 10.63 6.50 -19.66
N GLY A 123 11.02 7.70 -19.25
CA GLY A 123 12.01 7.89 -18.19
C GLY A 123 11.85 9.22 -17.50
N GLY A 124 12.48 9.33 -16.35
CA GLY A 124 12.42 10.53 -15.54
C GLY A 124 13.42 10.53 -14.42
N LEU A 125 13.34 11.58 -13.64
CA LEU A 125 14.13 11.74 -12.43
C LEU A 125 13.22 12.08 -11.26
N GLY A 126 13.42 11.39 -10.17
CA GLY A 126 12.80 11.69 -8.88
C GLY A 126 13.85 11.93 -7.81
N PHE A 127 13.43 12.55 -6.76
CA PHE A 127 14.14 12.64 -5.49
C PHE A 127 13.24 12.13 -4.39
N MET A 128 13.78 11.32 -3.50
CA MET A 128 13.04 10.75 -2.40
C MET A 128 13.86 10.83 -1.12
N ASP A 129 13.23 11.34 -0.07
CA ASP A 129 13.73 11.26 1.29
C ASP A 129 12.68 10.56 2.16
N LEU A 130 12.94 9.32 2.53
CA LEU A 130 12.04 8.49 3.34
C LEU A 130 12.22 8.70 4.84
N ASN A 131 13.09 9.64 5.21
CA ASN A 131 13.31 10.05 6.60
C ASN A 131 13.53 11.57 6.68
N ALA A 132 12.64 12.33 6.04
CA ALA A 132 12.74 13.78 6.01
C ALA A 132 12.80 14.34 7.43
N LEU A 133 13.69 15.30 7.66
CA LEU A 133 13.96 15.89 8.98
C LEU A 133 14.38 14.88 10.08
N GLY A 134 14.62 13.60 9.73
CA GLY A 134 14.98 12.53 10.68
C GLY A 134 13.81 12.05 11.55
N ILE A 135 12.58 12.30 11.17
CA ILE A 135 11.37 11.95 11.92
C ILE A 135 10.48 10.91 11.23
N ASN A 136 11.07 10.17 10.29
CA ASN A 136 10.38 9.17 9.45
C ASN A 136 9.28 9.78 8.57
N ASP A 137 9.35 11.07 8.31
CA ASP A 137 8.50 11.69 7.31
C ASP A 137 9.03 11.35 5.90
N LYS A 138 8.11 11.35 4.94
CA LYS A 138 8.45 11.01 3.55
C LYS A 138 8.24 12.25 2.69
N PHE A 139 9.30 12.63 1.99
CA PHE A 139 9.25 13.68 0.99
C PHE A 139 9.68 13.12 -0.35
N MET A 140 8.91 13.41 -1.37
CA MET A 140 9.23 13.02 -2.74
C MET A 140 8.81 14.11 -3.73
N PHE A 141 9.63 14.30 -4.75
CA PHE A 141 9.25 15.06 -5.92
C PHE A 141 9.90 14.45 -7.16
N GLY A 142 9.33 14.65 -8.31
CA GLY A 142 9.91 14.18 -9.56
C GLY A 142 9.05 14.44 -10.76
N GLY A 143 9.61 14.14 -11.90
CA GLY A 143 8.94 14.22 -13.18
C GLY A 143 9.45 13.15 -14.13
N MET A 144 8.61 12.81 -15.09
CA MET A 144 8.92 11.86 -16.15
C MET A 144 8.30 12.30 -17.47
N ILE A 145 8.93 11.85 -18.53
CA ILE A 145 8.47 12.02 -19.92
C ILE A 145 8.38 10.61 -20.52
N ASP A 146 7.32 10.36 -21.23
CA ASP A 146 7.09 9.10 -21.93
C ASP A 146 6.59 9.35 -23.36
N SER A 147 6.33 8.27 -24.10
CA SER A 147 5.77 8.36 -25.45
C SER A 147 4.40 9.04 -25.49
N ASP A 148 3.67 9.02 -24.37
CA ASP A 148 2.30 9.54 -24.26
C ASP A 148 2.28 10.97 -23.70
N GLY A 149 3.40 11.47 -23.14
CA GLY A 149 3.50 12.84 -22.65
C GLY A 149 4.43 13.02 -21.44
N TRP A 150 3.98 13.74 -20.43
CA TRP A 150 4.78 14.01 -19.25
C TRP A 150 3.94 14.17 -17.98
N LEU A 151 4.57 13.94 -16.85
CA LEU A 151 3.99 14.22 -15.54
C LEU A 151 5.04 14.78 -14.57
N ALA A 152 4.56 15.55 -13.59
CA ALA A 152 5.32 15.99 -12.44
C ALA A 152 4.48 15.79 -11.16
N ALA A 153 5.13 15.38 -10.08
CA ALA A 153 4.49 15.13 -8.80
C ALA A 153 5.38 15.54 -7.63
N THR A 154 4.76 15.93 -6.54
CA THR A 154 5.41 16.10 -5.24
C THR A 154 4.47 15.64 -4.13
N ALA A 155 5.04 15.04 -3.08
CA ALA A 155 4.30 14.66 -1.90
C ALA A 155 5.13 14.82 -0.64
N TYR A 156 4.47 15.20 0.44
CA TYR A 156 5.00 15.16 1.79
C TYR A 156 4.03 14.41 2.70
N ILE A 157 4.54 13.49 3.51
CA ILE A 157 3.74 12.62 4.38
C ILE A 157 4.37 12.60 5.78
N HIS A 158 3.64 13.09 6.76
CA HIS A 158 3.91 12.92 8.18
C HIS A 158 3.09 11.74 8.71
N THR A 159 3.76 10.68 9.15
CA THR A 159 3.11 9.44 9.58
C THR A 159 2.65 9.53 11.05
N PRO A 160 1.39 9.23 11.39
CA PRO A 160 0.95 9.21 12.78
C PRO A 160 1.61 8.08 13.55
N GLY A 161 1.86 8.31 14.84
CA GLY A 161 2.43 7.31 15.76
C GLY A 161 3.94 7.37 15.93
N THR A 162 4.67 8.18 15.16
CA THR A 162 6.12 8.38 15.31
C THR A 162 6.48 9.47 16.32
N SER A 163 5.75 10.58 16.31
CA SER A 163 5.95 11.70 17.25
C SER A 163 4.65 12.12 17.91
N SER A 164 3.53 11.94 17.26
CA SER A 164 2.17 12.23 17.76
C SER A 164 1.18 11.23 17.18
N SER A 165 -0.02 11.16 17.74
CA SER A 165 -1.12 10.38 17.15
C SER A 165 -1.68 11.03 15.88
N LEU A 166 -1.33 12.28 15.60
CA LEU A 166 -1.77 13.02 14.42
C LEU A 166 -0.71 12.89 13.32
N GLY A 167 -1.16 12.57 12.13
CA GLY A 167 -0.38 12.64 10.90
C GLY A 167 -1.09 13.50 9.85
N TRP A 168 -0.38 13.86 8.80
CA TRP A 168 -0.92 14.64 7.69
C TRP A 168 -0.15 14.37 6.40
N ASN A 169 -0.77 14.66 5.28
CA ASN A 169 -0.13 14.57 3.99
C ASN A 169 -0.56 15.70 3.05
N ILE A 170 0.30 16.02 2.10
CA ILE A 170 0.01 16.91 0.98
C ILE A 170 0.57 16.25 -0.27
N THR A 171 -0.22 16.23 -1.35
CA THR A 171 0.19 15.73 -2.65
C THR A 171 -0.25 16.69 -3.74
N LEU A 172 0.68 16.99 -4.66
CA LEU A 172 0.42 17.75 -5.87
C LEU A 172 0.87 16.91 -7.07
N PHE A 173 0.08 16.92 -8.12
CA PHE A 173 0.36 16.19 -9.34
C PHE A 173 -0.15 17.00 -10.54
N TYR A 174 0.65 17.04 -11.61
CA TYR A 174 0.23 17.58 -12.88
C TYR A 174 0.73 16.68 -14.02
N SER A 175 -0.12 16.44 -14.99
CA SER A 175 0.25 15.68 -16.19
C SER A 175 -0.40 16.22 -17.46
N LYS A 176 0.28 15.98 -18.55
CA LYS A 176 -0.27 16.09 -19.91
C LYS A 176 0.13 14.82 -20.65
N GLN A 177 -0.81 13.93 -20.88
CA GLN A 177 -0.55 12.59 -21.44
C GLN A 177 -1.69 12.17 -22.34
N ASP A 178 -1.36 11.49 -23.43
CA ASP A 178 -2.33 10.75 -24.20
C ASP A 178 -2.72 9.48 -23.45
N ARG A 179 -4.00 9.14 -23.49
CA ARG A 179 -4.55 7.99 -22.76
C ARG A 179 -5.44 7.15 -23.67
N ALA A 180 -5.39 5.85 -23.41
CA ALA A 180 -6.37 4.93 -23.93
C ALA A 180 -7.09 4.23 -22.77
N ASP A 181 -8.39 4.09 -22.88
CA ASP A 181 -9.14 3.10 -22.09
C ASP A 181 -9.30 1.87 -22.98
N ARG A 182 -9.08 0.68 -22.41
CA ARG A 182 -8.99 -0.56 -23.13
C ARG A 182 -9.91 -1.64 -22.57
N ASP A 183 -10.27 -2.57 -23.44
CA ASP A 183 -10.97 -3.78 -23.02
C ASP A 183 -10.02 -4.81 -22.38
N GLU A 184 -10.53 -5.97 -22.05
CA GLU A 184 -9.79 -7.05 -21.40
C GLU A 184 -8.78 -7.77 -22.31
N LYS A 185 -8.83 -7.51 -23.62
CA LYS A 185 -7.91 -8.03 -24.64
C LYS A 185 -6.93 -6.96 -25.11
N ASP A 186 -6.94 -5.80 -24.43
CA ASP A 186 -6.07 -4.68 -24.75
C ASP A 186 -6.42 -3.94 -26.05
N ASN A 187 -7.68 -4.02 -26.51
CA ASN A 187 -8.17 -3.21 -27.61
C ASN A 187 -8.63 -1.84 -27.12
N ASP A 188 -8.31 -0.80 -27.86
CA ASP A 188 -8.71 0.58 -27.51
C ASP A 188 -10.24 0.75 -27.58
N ILE A 189 -10.83 1.28 -26.52
CA ILE A 189 -12.24 1.67 -26.41
C ILE A 189 -12.37 3.17 -26.57
N ARG A 190 -11.47 3.92 -25.96
CA ARG A 190 -11.34 5.37 -26.01
C ARG A 190 -9.87 5.74 -26.14
N ARG A 191 -9.59 6.77 -26.95
CA ARG A 191 -8.28 7.40 -27.00
C ARG A 191 -8.44 8.91 -26.95
N PHE A 192 -7.72 9.56 -26.05
CA PHE A 192 -7.83 10.99 -25.80
C PHE A 192 -6.59 11.54 -25.12
N GLY A 193 -6.28 12.79 -25.38
CA GLY A 193 -5.30 13.53 -24.60
C GLY A 193 -5.91 14.06 -23.31
N LEU A 194 -5.18 13.96 -22.20
CA LEU A 194 -5.62 14.40 -20.88
C LEU A 194 -4.59 15.34 -20.24
N LYS A 195 -5.03 16.56 -19.90
CA LYS A 195 -4.32 17.43 -18.94
C LYS A 195 -5.01 17.27 -17.60
N ARG A 196 -4.25 16.89 -16.58
CA ARG A 196 -4.79 16.68 -15.23
C ARG A 196 -3.97 17.41 -14.18
N PHE A 197 -4.64 18.23 -13.39
CA PHE A 197 -4.12 18.74 -12.13
C PHE A 197 -4.81 18.03 -10.98
N PHE A 198 -4.05 17.65 -9.98
CA PHE A 198 -4.55 17.03 -8.75
C PHE A 198 -3.82 17.64 -7.55
N ALA A 199 -4.59 18.05 -6.56
CA ALA A 199 -4.10 18.49 -5.28
C ALA A 199 -4.85 17.76 -4.18
N SER A 200 -4.18 17.27 -3.16
CA SER A 200 -4.82 16.68 -1.98
C SER A 200 -4.12 17.06 -0.71
N MET A 201 -4.88 17.14 0.37
CA MET A 201 -4.43 17.24 1.74
C MET A 201 -5.20 16.24 2.58
N GLY A 202 -4.51 15.60 3.52
CA GLY A 202 -5.10 14.60 4.41
C GLY A 202 -4.66 14.80 5.83
N LEU A 203 -5.55 14.45 6.75
CA LEU A 203 -5.30 14.32 8.17
C LEU A 203 -5.49 12.86 8.55
N SER A 204 -4.60 12.32 9.38
CA SER A 204 -4.71 10.97 9.91
C SER A 204 -4.57 11.00 11.42
N TYR A 205 -5.35 10.17 12.12
CA TYR A 205 -5.31 10.06 13.56
C TYR A 205 -5.20 8.59 13.98
N LYS A 206 -4.14 8.25 14.70
CA LYS A 206 -3.94 6.92 15.27
C LYS A 206 -4.79 6.81 16.53
N ILE A 207 -5.91 6.10 16.43
CA ILE A 207 -6.84 5.89 17.55
C ILE A 207 -6.20 4.96 18.59
N ASN A 208 -5.67 3.85 18.13
CA ASN A 208 -4.88 2.88 18.91
C ASN A 208 -4.05 2.02 17.96
N GLU A 209 -3.27 1.10 18.48
CA GLU A 209 -2.74 -0.02 17.72
C GLU A 209 -3.85 -1.06 17.54
N PRO A 210 -4.27 -1.43 16.34
CA PRO A 210 -3.75 -1.14 15.00
C PRO A 210 -4.59 -0.15 14.15
N VAL A 211 -5.37 0.76 14.76
CA VAL A 211 -6.44 1.52 14.09
C VAL A 211 -6.05 2.95 13.79
N VAL A 212 -6.17 3.36 12.54
CA VAL A 212 -5.95 4.74 12.05
C VAL A 212 -7.19 5.22 11.29
N ALA A 213 -7.71 6.38 11.68
CA ALA A 213 -8.71 7.12 10.91
C ALA A 213 -8.02 8.15 10.01
N VAL A 214 -8.49 8.30 8.78
CA VAL A 214 -7.96 9.25 7.80
C VAL A 214 -9.10 10.07 7.22
N LEU A 215 -8.86 11.35 6.96
CA LEU A 215 -9.74 12.23 6.24
C LEU A 215 -8.95 12.96 5.16
N ASN A 216 -9.26 12.71 3.90
CA ASN A 216 -8.62 13.36 2.76
C ASN A 216 -9.59 14.33 2.09
N LEU A 217 -9.09 15.51 1.73
CA LEU A 217 -9.73 16.46 0.85
C LEU A 217 -8.88 16.56 -0.42
N SER A 218 -9.51 16.45 -1.59
CA SER A 218 -8.80 16.58 -2.86
C SER A 218 -9.56 17.40 -3.87
N PHE A 219 -8.79 18.02 -4.77
CA PHE A 219 -9.26 18.70 -5.96
C PHE A 219 -8.64 18.05 -7.19
N THR A 220 -9.45 17.76 -8.18
CA THR A 220 -9.02 17.28 -9.51
C THR A 220 -9.59 18.20 -10.56
N ASP A 221 -8.74 18.68 -11.47
CA ASP A 221 -9.14 19.35 -12.72
C ASP A 221 -8.61 18.54 -13.89
N ALA A 222 -9.48 18.12 -14.78
CA ALA A 222 -9.17 17.26 -15.91
C ALA A 222 -9.73 17.87 -17.20
N LYS A 223 -8.85 18.17 -18.14
CA LYS A 223 -9.18 18.74 -19.45
C LYS A 223 -8.77 17.78 -20.55
N ILE A 224 -9.70 17.49 -21.42
CA ILE A 224 -9.53 16.57 -22.53
C ILE A 224 -9.15 17.36 -23.80
N TYR A 225 -8.29 16.80 -24.60
CA TYR A 225 -7.89 17.29 -25.90
C TYR A 225 -7.64 16.08 -26.82
N ASP A 226 -7.63 16.31 -28.15
CA ASP A 226 -7.31 15.31 -29.17
C ASP A 226 -8.09 13.99 -29.02
N ILE A 227 -9.42 14.09 -29.00
CA ILE A 227 -10.32 12.94 -28.89
C ILE A 227 -10.33 12.18 -30.22
N ASP A 228 -10.06 10.88 -30.18
CA ASP A 228 -10.29 10.00 -31.32
C ASP A 228 -11.78 9.66 -31.44
N ASN A 229 -12.46 10.41 -32.30
CA ASN A 229 -13.91 10.26 -32.53
C ASN A 229 -14.28 8.96 -33.27
N SER A 230 -13.32 8.18 -33.79
CA SER A 230 -13.58 6.89 -34.40
C SER A 230 -13.99 5.82 -33.37
N LEU A 231 -13.63 6.04 -32.10
CA LEU A 231 -13.95 5.21 -30.96
C LEU A 231 -15.11 5.88 -30.21
N ALA A 232 -16.31 5.57 -30.56
CA ALA A 232 -17.56 6.31 -30.29
C ALA A 232 -18.02 6.38 -28.81
N VAL A 233 -17.12 6.57 -27.85
CA VAL A 233 -17.51 6.70 -26.41
C VAL A 233 -17.23 8.10 -25.92
N PRO A 234 -18.28 8.88 -25.55
CA PRO A 234 -18.12 10.23 -25.04
C PRO A 234 -17.30 10.29 -23.77
N ILE A 235 -16.45 11.31 -23.69
CA ILE A 235 -15.73 11.67 -22.49
C ILE A 235 -15.66 13.20 -22.43
N ASP A 236 -15.98 13.79 -21.29
CA ASP A 236 -16.07 15.23 -21.12
C ASP A 236 -15.03 15.72 -20.10
N ASP A 237 -14.65 17.00 -20.26
CA ASP A 237 -13.88 17.72 -19.25
C ASP A 237 -14.59 17.70 -17.90
N GLY A 238 -13.81 17.72 -16.83
CA GLY A 238 -14.43 17.77 -15.51
C GLY A 238 -13.48 18.11 -14.37
N SER A 239 -14.05 18.78 -13.37
CA SER A 239 -13.36 19.06 -12.12
C SER A 239 -14.16 18.52 -10.95
N ALA A 240 -13.50 18.05 -9.90
CA ALA A 240 -14.14 17.55 -8.69
C ALA A 240 -13.43 18.04 -7.44
N ILE A 241 -14.24 18.32 -6.41
CA ILE A 241 -13.77 18.39 -5.02
C ILE A 241 -14.26 17.14 -4.33
N SER A 242 -13.34 16.36 -3.74
CA SER A 242 -13.69 15.09 -3.12
C SER A 242 -13.30 15.08 -1.65
N LEU A 243 -14.21 14.58 -0.81
CA LEU A 243 -13.98 14.29 0.61
C LEU A 243 -13.97 12.79 0.79
N ASN A 244 -12.90 12.27 1.40
CA ASN A 244 -12.71 10.84 1.60
C ASN A 244 -12.34 10.52 3.05
N PRO A 245 -13.32 10.21 3.93
CA PRO A 245 -13.07 9.52 5.19
C PRO A 245 -12.68 8.06 4.93
N GLU A 246 -11.68 7.58 5.69
CA GLU A 246 -11.14 6.24 5.58
C GLU A 246 -10.78 5.69 6.95
N LEU A 247 -10.98 4.41 7.16
CA LEU A 247 -10.55 3.66 8.35
C LEU A 247 -9.57 2.57 7.91
N ARG A 248 -8.40 2.55 8.53
CA ARG A 248 -7.36 1.55 8.35
C ARG A 248 -7.14 0.77 9.62
N ILE A 249 -7.16 -0.55 9.50
CA ILE A 249 -6.81 -1.48 10.58
C ILE A 249 -5.66 -2.32 10.05
N GLN A 250 -4.49 -2.23 10.71
CA GLN A 250 -3.29 -2.90 10.23
C GLN A 250 -2.49 -3.50 11.38
N LYS A 251 -2.08 -4.75 11.21
CA LYS A 251 -1.13 -5.43 12.08
C LYS A 251 -0.05 -6.09 11.25
N ASN A 252 1.21 -5.89 11.63
CA ASN A 252 2.37 -6.49 10.98
C ASN A 252 3.00 -7.56 11.87
N SER A 253 3.65 -8.56 11.24
CA SER A 253 4.43 -9.60 11.91
C SER A 253 5.69 -9.91 11.11
N TRP A 254 6.78 -10.24 11.78
CA TRP A 254 8.06 -10.57 11.17
C TRP A 254 8.40 -12.05 11.36
N ASP A 255 8.81 -12.76 10.29
CA ASP A 255 9.16 -14.18 10.35
C ASP A 255 10.65 -14.47 10.15
N GLY A 256 11.50 -13.43 10.11
CA GLY A 256 12.92 -13.54 9.79
C GLY A 256 13.27 -13.26 8.33
N PHE A 257 12.30 -13.29 7.43
CA PHE A 257 12.47 -13.06 5.98
C PHE A 257 11.52 -11.99 5.45
N PHE A 258 10.24 -12.02 5.86
CA PHE A 258 9.18 -11.16 5.37
C PHE A 258 8.48 -10.42 6.50
N LEU A 259 8.15 -9.16 6.24
CA LEU A 259 7.15 -8.44 7.01
C LEU A 259 5.78 -8.81 6.46
N SER A 260 5.04 -9.64 7.18
CA SER A 260 3.69 -10.07 6.81
C SER A 260 2.66 -9.09 7.38
N GLN A 261 1.79 -8.59 6.53
CA GLN A 261 0.78 -7.60 6.86
C GLN A 261 -0.62 -8.22 6.88
N ARG A 262 -1.39 -7.88 7.90
CA ARG A 262 -2.84 -8.08 7.92
C ARG A 262 -3.49 -6.73 8.01
N SER A 263 -4.25 -6.35 6.98
CA SER A 263 -4.91 -5.05 6.96
C SER A 263 -6.31 -5.12 6.37
N ILE A 264 -7.14 -4.19 6.83
CA ILE A 264 -8.43 -3.84 6.23
C ILE A 264 -8.45 -2.34 6.11
N GLU A 265 -8.76 -1.86 4.92
CA GLU A 265 -8.92 -0.45 4.62
C GLU A 265 -10.32 -0.25 4.05
N MET A 266 -11.07 0.71 4.60
CA MET A 266 -12.44 1.03 4.20
C MET A 266 -12.54 2.53 3.97
N GLY A 267 -12.86 2.93 2.76
CA GLY A 267 -13.02 4.32 2.35
C GLY A 267 -14.40 4.60 1.79
N TYR A 268 -14.85 5.81 2.00
CA TYR A 268 -16.01 6.38 1.34
C TYR A 268 -15.60 7.73 0.75
N THR A 269 -15.87 7.95 -0.53
CA THR A 269 -15.58 9.21 -1.19
C THR A 269 -16.88 9.83 -1.69
N TYR A 270 -17.11 11.07 -1.31
CA TYR A 270 -18.08 11.93 -1.98
C TYR A 270 -17.34 12.92 -2.87
N SER A 271 -17.68 12.95 -4.15
CA SER A 271 -17.10 13.83 -5.15
C SER A 271 -18.17 14.82 -5.64
N LEU A 272 -17.97 16.08 -5.30
CA LEU A 272 -18.76 17.18 -5.82
C LEU A 272 -18.24 17.52 -7.22
N GLY A 273 -19.00 17.17 -8.25
CA GLY A 273 -18.66 17.44 -9.65
C GLY A 273 -18.86 18.92 -10.00
N ILE A 274 -17.95 19.44 -10.82
CA ILE A 274 -18.02 20.78 -11.41
C ILE A 274 -18.01 20.56 -12.93
N GLY A 275 -19.16 20.81 -13.57
CA GLY A 275 -19.37 20.50 -14.99
C GLY A 275 -19.94 19.10 -15.28
N TYR A 276 -20.11 18.25 -14.27
CA TYR A 276 -20.77 16.93 -14.36
C TYR A 276 -21.45 16.56 -13.03
N PRO A 277 -22.28 15.49 -12.98
CA PRO A 277 -22.97 15.08 -11.76
C PRO A 277 -22.00 14.70 -10.64
N SER A 278 -22.38 15.00 -9.41
CA SER A 278 -21.68 14.50 -8.22
C SER A 278 -21.87 12.99 -8.09
N PHE A 279 -20.88 12.30 -7.55
CA PHE A 279 -20.93 10.85 -7.40
C PHE A 279 -20.33 10.37 -6.08
N HIS A 280 -20.64 9.13 -5.75
CA HIS A 280 -20.16 8.44 -4.56
C HIS A 280 -19.27 7.26 -4.95
N LYS A 281 -18.27 6.97 -4.12
CA LYS A 281 -17.44 5.78 -4.23
C LYS A 281 -17.26 5.15 -2.86
N ILE A 282 -17.41 3.84 -2.80
CA ILE A 282 -17.03 3.01 -1.66
C ILE A 282 -15.85 2.15 -2.10
N ASP A 283 -14.80 2.12 -1.31
CA ASP A 283 -13.66 1.23 -1.52
C ASP A 283 -13.34 0.45 -0.24
N ILE A 284 -13.11 -0.84 -0.42
CA ILE A 284 -12.72 -1.74 0.66
C ILE A 284 -11.55 -2.57 0.14
N GLN A 285 -10.48 -2.65 0.92
CA GLN A 285 -9.33 -3.49 0.62
C GLN A 285 -8.97 -4.33 1.83
N THR A 286 -8.63 -5.58 1.58
CA THR A 286 -8.16 -6.51 2.61
C THR A 286 -6.89 -7.17 2.14
N ASN A 287 -5.89 -7.21 3.01
CA ASN A 287 -4.65 -7.93 2.77
C ASN A 287 -4.36 -8.81 3.99
N LEU A 288 -4.38 -10.11 3.78
CA LEU A 288 -4.11 -11.11 4.80
C LEU A 288 -2.86 -11.88 4.39
N GLN A 289 -1.77 -11.68 5.10
CA GLN A 289 -0.53 -12.42 4.88
C GLN A 289 -0.21 -13.23 6.13
N GLN A 290 0.11 -14.50 5.94
CA GLN A 290 0.43 -15.42 7.02
C GLN A 290 1.68 -16.23 6.67
N SER A 291 2.70 -16.14 7.51
CA SER A 291 3.84 -17.04 7.43
C SER A 291 3.40 -18.47 7.80
N LEU A 292 3.67 -19.42 6.93
CA LEU A 292 3.44 -20.85 7.16
C LEU A 292 4.66 -21.46 7.86
N VAL A 293 5.83 -21.13 7.37
CA VAL A 293 7.14 -21.35 7.99
C VAL A 293 8.05 -20.17 7.65
N PRO A 294 9.16 -19.93 8.37
CA PRO A 294 10.07 -18.84 8.04
C PRO A 294 10.47 -18.81 6.56
N GLY A 295 10.22 -17.69 5.90
CA GLY A 295 10.49 -17.50 4.48
C GLY A 295 9.55 -18.17 3.49
N PHE A 296 8.41 -18.70 3.96
CA PHE A 296 7.32 -19.17 3.12
C PHE A 296 6.00 -18.68 3.68
N ARG A 297 5.29 -17.85 2.92
CA ARG A 297 4.00 -17.27 3.33
C ARG A 297 2.90 -17.49 2.31
N MET A 298 1.69 -17.56 2.79
CA MET A 298 0.47 -17.44 2.00
C MET A 298 -0.07 -16.03 2.11
N PHE A 299 -0.78 -15.60 1.09
CA PHE A 299 -1.52 -14.34 1.13
C PHE A 299 -2.89 -14.46 0.46
N ILE A 300 -3.82 -13.66 0.96
CA ILE A 300 -5.12 -13.41 0.34
C ILE A 300 -5.29 -11.90 0.30
N ARG A 301 -5.57 -11.37 -0.87
CA ARG A 301 -5.93 -9.97 -1.08
C ARG A 301 -7.33 -9.93 -1.68
N ALA A 302 -8.18 -9.07 -1.17
CA ALA A 302 -9.48 -8.83 -1.74
C ALA A 302 -9.74 -7.33 -1.80
N GLY A 303 -10.45 -6.89 -2.81
CA GLY A 303 -10.80 -5.49 -2.97
C GLY A 303 -12.16 -5.33 -3.62
N MET A 304 -12.84 -4.26 -3.23
CA MET A 304 -14.09 -3.81 -3.81
C MET A 304 -14.02 -2.31 -4.07
N ILE A 305 -14.48 -1.89 -5.23
CA ILE A 305 -14.78 -0.50 -5.55
C ILE A 305 -16.20 -0.49 -6.10
N TYR A 306 -17.03 0.35 -5.54
CA TYR A 306 -18.41 0.56 -5.98
C TYR A 306 -18.64 2.05 -6.21
N ALA A 307 -18.78 2.45 -7.48
CA ALA A 307 -18.95 3.84 -7.90
C ALA A 307 -19.85 3.90 -9.16
N PRO A 308 -21.12 3.47 -9.07
CA PRO A 308 -21.99 3.21 -10.24
C PRO A 308 -22.31 4.48 -11.06
N GLU A 309 -22.13 5.66 -10.48
CA GLU A 309 -22.39 6.95 -11.13
C GLU A 309 -21.08 7.72 -11.46
N ALA A 310 -19.92 7.07 -11.31
CA ALA A 310 -18.65 7.72 -11.60
C ALA A 310 -18.56 8.06 -13.09
N PRO A 311 -18.28 9.33 -13.44
CA PRO A 311 -18.04 9.71 -14.82
C PRO A 311 -16.80 9.00 -15.40
N PRO A 312 -16.68 8.86 -16.72
CA PRO A 312 -15.59 8.11 -17.36
C PRO A 312 -14.18 8.49 -16.91
N LEU A 313 -13.92 9.77 -16.65
CA LEU A 313 -12.63 10.27 -16.12
C LEU A 313 -12.29 9.77 -14.71
N PHE A 314 -13.30 9.36 -13.94
CA PHE A 314 -13.19 8.93 -12.54
C PHE A 314 -13.48 7.45 -12.34
N GLU A 315 -13.68 6.70 -13.43
CA GLU A 315 -13.72 5.24 -13.40
C GLU A 315 -12.44 4.67 -12.78
N SER A 316 -12.59 3.57 -12.09
CA SER A 316 -11.49 2.92 -11.39
C SER A 316 -10.70 2.00 -12.31
N ARG A 317 -9.48 1.65 -11.88
CA ARG A 317 -8.58 0.72 -12.58
C ARG A 317 -8.38 -0.55 -11.76
N PRO A 318 -8.09 -1.72 -12.37
CA PRO A 318 -7.92 -2.99 -11.67
C PRO A 318 -6.83 -2.95 -10.59
N ARG A 319 -5.78 -2.16 -10.83
CA ARG A 319 -4.68 -1.96 -9.88
C ARG A 319 -5.13 -1.38 -8.54
N ALA A 320 -6.20 -0.60 -8.51
CA ALA A 320 -6.76 -0.04 -7.28
C ALA A 320 -7.26 -1.11 -6.30
N ILE A 321 -7.52 -2.35 -6.77
CA ILE A 321 -7.88 -3.51 -5.95
C ILE A 321 -6.83 -4.64 -6.05
N ASN A 322 -5.59 -4.32 -6.42
CA ASN A 322 -4.47 -5.26 -6.54
C ASN A 322 -4.69 -6.42 -7.55
N ILE A 323 -5.45 -6.17 -8.60
CA ILE A 323 -5.64 -7.10 -9.72
C ILE A 323 -4.70 -6.74 -10.85
N SER A 324 -3.99 -7.74 -11.39
CA SER A 324 -2.99 -7.59 -12.46
C SER A 324 -3.23 -8.48 -13.68
N ILE A 325 -4.34 -9.21 -13.74
CA ILE A 325 -4.71 -10.03 -14.90
C ILE A 325 -5.46 -9.24 -15.98
N LEU A 326 -5.93 -8.01 -15.68
CA LEU A 326 -6.53 -7.09 -16.63
C LEU A 326 -5.49 -6.03 -17.04
N PRO A 327 -5.57 -5.47 -18.28
CA PRO A 327 -4.73 -4.36 -18.71
C PRO A 327 -4.76 -3.20 -17.70
N GLN A 328 -3.65 -2.49 -17.56
CA GLN A 328 -3.60 -1.34 -16.64
C GLN A 328 -4.53 -0.20 -17.07
N SER A 329 -4.79 -0.10 -18.36
CA SER A 329 -5.69 0.84 -19.01
C SER A 329 -7.17 0.41 -18.99
N PHE A 330 -7.48 -0.83 -18.55
CA PHE A 330 -8.85 -1.28 -18.33
C PHE A 330 -9.57 -0.40 -17.31
N SER A 331 -10.79 0.06 -17.58
CA SER A 331 -11.56 0.87 -16.65
C SER A 331 -12.98 0.37 -16.48
N ALA A 332 -13.50 0.52 -15.25
CA ALA A 332 -14.88 0.23 -14.92
C ALA A 332 -15.33 1.05 -13.71
N GLN A 333 -16.64 1.20 -13.54
CA GLN A 333 -17.23 1.87 -12.39
C GLN A 333 -17.15 1.00 -11.13
N ASN A 334 -17.36 -0.30 -11.30
CA ASN A 334 -17.44 -1.24 -10.19
C ASN A 334 -16.43 -2.38 -10.38
N PHE A 335 -15.75 -2.71 -9.29
CA PHE A 335 -14.85 -3.85 -9.21
C PHE A 335 -15.06 -4.64 -7.92
N ILE A 336 -15.05 -5.96 -8.01
CA ILE A 336 -14.88 -6.86 -6.86
C ILE A 336 -13.87 -7.92 -7.27
N GLY A 337 -12.75 -7.99 -6.56
CA GLY A 337 -11.69 -8.92 -6.92
C GLY A 337 -11.01 -9.55 -5.73
N SER A 338 -10.40 -10.69 -5.98
CA SER A 338 -9.62 -11.43 -5.00
C SER A 338 -8.40 -12.06 -5.65
N SER A 339 -7.33 -12.14 -4.88
CA SER A 339 -6.08 -12.81 -5.25
C SER A 339 -5.63 -13.68 -4.08
N ALA A 340 -5.37 -14.96 -4.33
CA ALA A 340 -4.83 -15.88 -3.35
C ALA A 340 -3.53 -16.49 -3.88
N GLY A 341 -2.49 -16.54 -3.06
CA GLY A 341 -1.19 -17.00 -3.54
C GLY A 341 -0.21 -17.36 -2.44
N LEU A 342 0.95 -17.76 -2.92
CA LEU A 342 2.08 -18.21 -2.12
C LEU A 342 3.32 -17.41 -2.52
N GLU A 343 4.15 -17.12 -1.55
CA GLU A 343 5.45 -16.50 -1.76
C GLU A 343 6.52 -17.25 -0.96
N LYS A 344 7.63 -17.56 -1.63
CA LYS A 344 8.77 -18.24 -1.04
C LYS A 344 10.05 -17.48 -1.31
N TYR A 345 10.87 -17.24 -0.29
CA TYR A 345 12.23 -16.80 -0.51
C TYR A 345 13.04 -17.89 -1.21
N ILE A 346 13.93 -17.46 -2.11
CA ILE A 346 14.86 -18.35 -2.82
C ILE A 346 16.27 -18.09 -2.34
N TYR A 347 16.59 -16.82 -2.12
CA TYR A 347 17.93 -16.39 -1.76
C TYR A 347 17.88 -15.25 -0.75
N LYS A 348 18.70 -15.31 0.29
CA LYS A 348 18.92 -14.25 1.26
C LYS A 348 20.41 -13.95 1.36
N GLY A 349 20.78 -12.71 1.05
CA GLY A 349 22.16 -12.23 1.08
C GLY A 349 22.30 -10.89 1.78
N SER A 350 23.52 -10.35 1.77
CA SER A 350 23.84 -9.06 2.39
C SER A 350 23.12 -7.87 1.77
N PHE A 351 22.71 -7.97 0.50
CA PHE A 351 21.99 -6.89 -0.21
C PHE A 351 20.49 -6.96 -0.07
N GLY A 352 19.93 -8.16 0.17
CA GLY A 352 18.48 -8.33 0.23
C GLY A 352 18.03 -9.78 0.16
N THR A 353 16.73 -9.95 0.03
CA THR A 353 16.04 -11.22 -0.09
C THR A 353 15.35 -11.30 -1.45
N LEU A 354 15.63 -12.35 -2.22
CA LEU A 354 14.92 -12.66 -3.46
C LEU A 354 13.82 -13.67 -3.18
N SER A 355 12.62 -13.42 -3.66
CA SER A 355 11.48 -14.34 -3.56
C SER A 355 10.81 -14.61 -4.91
N ILE A 356 10.08 -15.71 -4.98
CA ILE A 356 9.12 -16.00 -6.04
C ILE A 356 7.72 -15.98 -5.44
N LEU A 357 6.80 -15.36 -6.16
CA LEU A 357 5.40 -15.26 -5.82
C LEU A 357 4.56 -15.85 -6.96
N SER A 358 3.53 -16.62 -6.60
CA SER A 358 2.51 -17.08 -7.53
C SER A 358 1.14 -16.87 -6.92
N SER A 359 0.17 -16.39 -7.70
CA SER A 359 -1.20 -16.22 -7.24
C SER A 359 -2.22 -16.52 -8.34
N TYR A 360 -3.38 -16.96 -7.91
CA TYR A 360 -4.59 -17.01 -8.71
C TYR A 360 -5.44 -15.78 -8.38
N GLN A 361 -6.01 -15.17 -9.42
CA GLN A 361 -6.81 -13.96 -9.31
C GLN A 361 -8.16 -14.17 -9.98
N ILE A 362 -9.21 -13.59 -9.38
CA ILE A 362 -10.55 -13.51 -9.94
C ILE A 362 -11.08 -12.11 -9.73
N VAL A 363 -11.74 -11.55 -10.73
CA VAL A 363 -12.33 -10.21 -10.67
C VAL A 363 -13.66 -10.17 -11.41
N TYR A 364 -14.65 -9.59 -10.75
CA TYR A 364 -15.86 -9.08 -11.36
C TYR A 364 -15.68 -7.59 -11.63
N SER A 365 -16.03 -7.14 -12.81
CA SER A 365 -16.10 -5.73 -13.17
C SER A 365 -17.41 -5.41 -13.86
N ASP A 366 -17.87 -4.18 -13.67
CA ASP A 366 -19.10 -3.67 -14.27
C ASP A 366 -18.93 -2.19 -14.60
N GLY A 367 -19.35 -1.80 -15.78
CA GLY A 367 -19.28 -0.44 -16.27
C GLY A 367 -20.15 -0.22 -17.53
N PRO A 368 -20.43 1.03 -17.87
CA PRO A 368 -21.39 1.37 -18.92
C PRO A 368 -20.98 0.93 -20.33
N ILE A 369 -19.68 0.66 -20.55
CA ILE A 369 -19.14 0.33 -21.87
C ILE A 369 -18.98 -1.18 -22.03
N LEU A 370 -18.32 -1.82 -21.05
CA LEU A 370 -17.92 -3.22 -21.12
C LEU A 370 -18.97 -4.16 -20.49
N GLY A 371 -19.97 -3.59 -19.79
CA GLY A 371 -20.98 -4.34 -19.08
C GLY A 371 -20.42 -5.17 -17.92
N GLU A 372 -21.23 -6.12 -17.47
CA GLU A 372 -20.86 -7.07 -16.40
C GLU A 372 -19.97 -8.17 -16.95
N ARG A 373 -18.88 -8.49 -16.25
CA ARG A 373 -17.99 -9.57 -16.63
C ARG A 373 -17.22 -10.16 -15.45
N ILE A 374 -16.76 -11.37 -15.62
CA ILE A 374 -15.89 -12.06 -14.69
C ILE A 374 -14.64 -12.53 -15.45
N ASP A 375 -13.49 -12.11 -14.95
CA ASP A 375 -12.18 -12.54 -15.45
C ASP A 375 -11.44 -13.32 -14.36
N HIS A 376 -10.65 -14.30 -14.76
CA HIS A 376 -9.78 -15.03 -13.86
C HIS A 376 -8.45 -15.38 -14.52
N GLY A 377 -7.43 -15.63 -13.69
CA GLY A 377 -6.12 -15.93 -14.23
C GLY A 377 -5.05 -16.11 -13.16
N VAL A 378 -3.82 -16.12 -13.60
CA VAL A 378 -2.66 -16.37 -12.75
C VAL A 378 -1.62 -15.25 -12.91
N LEU A 379 -0.91 -14.98 -11.81
CA LEU A 379 0.27 -14.11 -11.76
C LEU A 379 1.45 -14.91 -11.23
N GLY A 380 2.59 -14.83 -11.93
CA GLY A 380 3.89 -15.26 -11.44
C GLY A 380 4.84 -14.07 -11.38
N SER A 381 5.54 -13.88 -10.28
CA SER A 381 6.49 -12.76 -10.14
C SER A 381 7.71 -13.12 -9.29
N MET A 382 8.81 -12.40 -9.54
CA MET A 382 10.01 -12.38 -8.72
C MET A 382 10.09 -11.03 -8.02
N GLN A 383 10.46 -11.03 -6.73
CA GLN A 383 10.59 -9.81 -5.94
C GLN A 383 11.92 -9.81 -5.18
N PHE A 384 12.58 -8.67 -5.17
CA PHE A 384 13.83 -8.46 -4.46
C PHE A 384 13.66 -7.38 -3.39
N TYR A 385 13.68 -7.78 -2.13
CA TYR A 385 13.56 -6.92 -0.95
C TYR A 385 14.93 -6.41 -0.54
N LEU A 386 15.13 -5.11 -0.64
CA LEU A 386 16.42 -4.46 -0.35
C LEU A 386 16.61 -4.26 1.17
N ARG A 387 17.80 -4.58 1.68
CA ARG A 387 18.14 -4.41 3.11
C ARG A 387 18.79 -3.07 3.42
N ARG A 388 19.59 -2.52 2.50
CA ARG A 388 20.41 -1.32 2.72
C ARG A 388 19.76 -0.03 2.25
N ILE A 389 18.76 -0.12 1.42
CA ILE A 389 18.03 1.00 0.84
C ILE A 389 16.59 0.91 1.33
N ALA A 390 15.99 2.04 1.67
CA ALA A 390 14.64 2.10 2.20
C ALA A 390 13.53 1.86 1.15
N ILE A 391 13.87 1.38 -0.05
CA ILE A 391 12.89 0.93 -1.06
C ILE A 391 12.41 -0.46 -0.68
N PRO A 392 11.08 -0.70 -0.60
CA PRO A 392 10.55 -1.96 -0.10
C PRO A 392 10.88 -3.18 -0.96
N ALA A 393 10.75 -3.07 -2.29
CA ALA A 393 11.05 -4.15 -3.22
C ALA A 393 11.24 -3.66 -4.66
N VAL A 394 11.89 -4.51 -5.45
CA VAL A 394 11.93 -4.41 -6.93
C VAL A 394 11.35 -5.71 -7.44
N GLY A 395 10.34 -5.64 -8.32
CA GLY A 395 9.64 -6.82 -8.81
C GLY A 395 9.45 -6.86 -10.31
N MET A 396 9.44 -8.05 -10.87
CA MET A 396 9.01 -8.33 -12.23
C MET A 396 8.07 -9.53 -12.24
N GLY A 397 7.07 -9.50 -13.11
CA GLY A 397 6.09 -10.56 -13.17
C GLY A 397 5.42 -10.67 -14.52
N VAL A 398 4.72 -11.76 -14.68
CA VAL A 398 3.88 -12.06 -15.85
C VAL A 398 2.53 -12.52 -15.34
N SER A 399 1.46 -11.96 -15.88
CA SER A 399 0.09 -12.38 -15.59
C SER A 399 -0.61 -12.86 -16.86
N TYR A 400 -1.45 -13.87 -16.70
CA TYR A 400 -2.24 -14.45 -17.76
C TYR A 400 -3.72 -14.43 -17.37
N ASN A 401 -4.54 -13.71 -18.17
CA ASN A 401 -6.00 -13.75 -18.04
C ASN A 401 -6.53 -14.94 -18.85
N ALA A 402 -7.07 -15.93 -18.17
CA ALA A 402 -7.57 -17.15 -18.81
C ALA A 402 -8.90 -16.94 -19.54
N THR A 403 -9.72 -16.00 -19.10
CA THR A 403 -11.00 -15.64 -19.76
C THR A 403 -10.74 -14.92 -21.08
N ALA A 404 -9.91 -13.90 -21.06
CA ALA A 404 -9.58 -13.08 -22.24
C ALA A 404 -8.50 -13.71 -23.12
N LYS A 405 -7.75 -14.72 -22.63
CA LYS A 405 -6.55 -15.29 -23.25
C LYS A 405 -5.46 -14.25 -23.50
N TYR A 406 -5.28 -13.34 -22.54
CA TYR A 406 -4.36 -12.22 -22.64
C TYR A 406 -3.19 -12.39 -21.67
N LEU A 407 -1.96 -12.17 -22.18
CA LEU A 407 -0.71 -12.25 -21.41
C LEU A 407 -0.09 -10.86 -21.32
N GLN A 408 0.29 -10.46 -20.10
CA GLN A 408 1.01 -9.20 -19.91
C GLN A 408 2.19 -9.36 -18.95
N GLY A 409 3.24 -8.57 -19.19
CA GLY A 409 4.37 -8.42 -18.30
C GLY A 409 4.23 -7.17 -17.45
N ALA A 410 4.80 -7.19 -16.25
CA ALA A 410 4.89 -6.01 -15.41
C ALA A 410 6.24 -5.97 -14.71
N PHE A 411 6.79 -4.76 -14.62
CA PHE A 411 7.95 -4.43 -13.81
C PHE A 411 7.56 -3.35 -12.83
N ASN A 412 8.06 -3.45 -11.59
CA ASN A 412 7.68 -2.52 -10.57
C ASN A 412 8.84 -2.27 -9.59
N ILE A 413 8.92 -1.04 -9.07
CA ILE A 413 9.85 -0.63 -8.02
C ILE A 413 9.02 -0.05 -6.87
N GLY A 414 9.27 -0.55 -5.65
CA GLY A 414 8.78 0.06 -4.44
C GLY A 414 7.46 -0.45 -3.89
N MET A 415 6.73 -1.32 -4.59
CA MET A 415 5.53 -1.97 -4.06
C MET A 415 5.54 -3.47 -4.39
N SER A 416 4.95 -4.28 -3.51
CA SER A 416 4.61 -5.66 -3.86
C SER A 416 3.40 -5.67 -4.77
N PHE A 417 3.40 -6.55 -5.74
CA PHE A 417 2.21 -6.83 -6.56
C PHE A 417 1.06 -7.32 -5.70
#